data_fb5d31602682a8b1036a1cfe74404359
#
_entry.id   fb5d31602682a8b1036a1cfe74404359
#
_cell.length_a   1.000
_cell.length_b   1.000
_cell.length_c   1.000
_cell.angle_alpha   90.00
_cell.angle_beta   90.00
_cell.angle_gamma   90.00
#
_symmetry.space_group_name_H-M   'P 1'
#
loop_
_entity.id
_entity.type
_entity.pdbx_description
1 polymer ?
#
loop_
_entity_poly.entity_id
_entity_poly.type
_entity_poly.pdbx_seq_one_letter_code
_entity_poly.pdbx_strand_id
1 'polypeptide(L)'
;MSYLQRFMAAFEGFSAAHGQTQISEERRAGKQKAKSIIVRKPLTVELIADHLKGGLGVGSIPINEDNKCRFGALDIDQYPLDLAALDKKIRNMKVPAVVCRSKSGGAHIFFFFKGYISAGEFRDKASEIASYLGYGGCEIFPKQEQIIVERGDVGNFINLPYFDAKQTLRYAIKEDGEPASLKEFVGLVDERSVEPEVFVGLTFGKQIDEFEEWAPCLKCMFGQGIPEGTRNTVMFAAAVGCKKEQPENWKARLEEINNKYCTPPLPASEVVTIQNQHEKKEYGFPCEQEPLKSFCNKNLCKTKKYGIGGHASNVEISGLCVVKSEPPVWFCDVAGQRVEMTTDDLQTPQRFQKACMEQIRKMPPLMKLAEWQVIVSMMMENMSEIEVPEELTYKGQFMDLLESFCDGRVQAQSAEEITLGKPFTDEEDNMTYFKIEALIKYLRNNKFDTYSRGQIQERLKEMNSGGSANGLKRFKTTKGDSKPLRVWWVPAFNTEVQVPSIEVQDSEVPF
;
A
#
# COMPACT_ATOMS: atom_id res chain seq x y z
N MET A 1 4.52 25.55 17.02
CA MET A 1 5.10 24.53 16.12
C MET A 1 5.77 25.21 14.92
N SER A 2 6.95 24.71 14.53
CA SER A 2 7.61 25.15 13.27
C SER A 2 6.80 24.69 12.05
N TYR A 3 7.03 25.28 10.87
CA TYR A 3 6.38 24.83 9.63
C TYR A 3 6.65 23.34 9.34
N LEU A 4 7.86 22.88 9.63
CA LEU A 4 8.27 21.50 9.47
C LEU A 4 7.44 20.55 10.35
N GLN A 5 7.23 20.90 11.63
CA GLN A 5 6.39 20.13 12.56
C GLN A 5 4.93 20.14 12.14
N ARG A 6 4.40 21.28 11.63
CA ARG A 6 3.01 21.37 11.12
C ARG A 6 2.83 20.52 9.86
N PHE A 7 3.81 20.55 8.94
CA PHE A 7 3.80 19.70 7.75
C PHE A 7 3.80 18.22 8.13
N MET A 8 4.67 17.81 9.05
CA MET A 8 4.72 16.43 9.54
C MET A 8 3.40 16.01 10.20
N ALA A 9 2.82 16.86 11.06
CA ALA A 9 1.55 16.59 11.74
C ALA A 9 0.37 16.45 10.77
N ALA A 10 0.37 17.19 9.64
CA ALA A 10 -0.66 17.06 8.61
C ALA A 10 -0.70 15.67 7.97
N PHE A 11 0.45 15.00 7.89
CA PHE A 11 0.58 13.68 7.28
C PHE A 11 0.81 12.57 8.31
N GLU A 12 0.28 12.76 9.53
CA GLU A 12 0.31 11.75 10.58
C GLU A 12 -0.49 10.51 10.16
N GLY A 13 0.15 9.33 10.24
CA GLY A 13 -0.45 8.05 9.87
C GLY A 13 0.20 6.90 10.63
N PHE A 14 0.59 5.82 9.96
CA PHE A 14 1.25 4.67 10.59
C PHE A 14 2.56 5.08 11.27
N SER A 15 2.68 4.77 12.57
CA SER A 15 3.78 5.32 13.37
C SER A 15 5.12 4.63 13.14
N ALA A 16 5.12 3.33 12.82
CA ALA A 16 6.31 2.49 12.81
C ALA A 16 6.90 2.25 11.40
N ALA A 17 6.31 2.84 10.35
CA ALA A 17 6.81 2.70 8.98
C ALA A 17 6.49 3.92 8.11
N HIS A 18 7.28 4.11 7.06
CA HIS A 18 7.06 5.15 6.06
C HIS A 18 7.43 4.66 4.66
N GLY A 19 6.95 5.34 3.64
CA GLY A 19 7.31 5.08 2.25
C GLY A 19 8.57 5.83 1.83
N GLN A 20 9.38 5.21 0.99
CA GLN A 20 10.47 5.87 0.27
C GLN A 20 10.37 5.60 -1.22
N THR A 21 10.72 6.60 -2.02
CA THR A 21 10.80 6.47 -3.47
C THR A 21 12.26 6.60 -3.88
N GLN A 22 12.87 5.47 -4.24
CA GLN A 22 14.21 5.43 -4.81
C GLN A 22 14.13 5.60 -6.32
N ILE A 23 14.88 6.55 -6.86
CA ILE A 23 14.95 6.80 -8.29
C ILE A 23 16.04 5.87 -8.84
N SER A 24 15.65 4.92 -9.72
CA SER A 24 16.61 4.06 -10.43
C SER A 24 17.29 4.85 -11.56
N GLU A 25 18.56 4.56 -11.82
CA GLU A 25 19.28 5.08 -12.98
C GLU A 25 18.77 4.49 -14.31
N GLU A 26 18.04 3.37 -14.28
CA GLU A 26 17.48 2.73 -15.46
C GLU A 26 16.30 3.52 -16.04
N ARG A 27 16.39 3.83 -17.34
CA ARG A 27 15.30 4.41 -18.12
C ARG A 27 14.67 3.34 -19.01
N ARG A 28 13.36 3.11 -18.85
CA ARG A 28 12.56 2.29 -19.79
C ARG A 28 11.56 3.17 -20.51
N ALA A 29 11.55 3.16 -21.85
CA ALA A 29 10.64 3.96 -22.69
C ALA A 29 10.61 5.46 -22.35
N GLY A 30 11.77 6.07 -22.02
CA GLY A 30 11.88 7.50 -21.68
C GLY A 30 11.43 7.87 -20.27
N LYS A 31 10.87 6.96 -19.48
CA LYS A 31 10.50 7.18 -18.07
C LYS A 31 11.56 6.60 -17.14
N GLN A 32 11.98 7.38 -16.15
CA GLN A 32 12.88 6.94 -15.10
C GLN A 32 12.12 5.99 -14.16
N LYS A 33 12.64 4.77 -13.97
CA LYS A 33 12.01 3.77 -13.11
C LYS A 33 12.20 4.20 -11.65
N ALA A 34 11.12 4.38 -10.92
CA ALA A 34 11.17 4.64 -9.48
C ALA A 34 10.73 3.37 -8.75
N LYS A 35 11.51 2.95 -7.76
CA LYS A 35 11.16 1.82 -6.89
C LYS A 35 10.54 2.37 -5.62
N SER A 36 9.33 1.90 -5.31
CA SER A 36 8.62 2.23 -4.08
C SER A 36 8.97 1.18 -3.01
N ILE A 37 9.46 1.65 -1.86
CA ILE A 37 9.87 0.81 -0.74
C ILE A 37 9.16 1.29 0.52
N ILE A 38 8.69 0.36 1.35
CA ILE A 38 8.20 0.66 2.70
C ILE A 38 9.31 0.30 3.69
N VAL A 39 9.79 1.30 4.41
CA VAL A 39 10.81 1.17 5.44
C VAL A 39 10.15 1.10 6.80
N ARG A 40 10.44 0.05 7.57
CA ARG A 40 9.92 -0.16 8.94
C ARG A 40 10.70 0.67 9.96
N LYS A 41 10.59 1.97 9.81
CA LYS A 41 11.10 2.97 10.76
C LYS A 41 10.12 4.14 10.78
N PRO A 42 9.99 4.84 11.90
CA PRO A 42 9.16 6.04 11.98
C PRO A 42 9.52 7.08 10.92
N LEU A 43 8.52 7.82 10.43
CA LEU A 43 8.75 9.03 9.65
C LEU A 43 9.20 10.12 10.62
N THR A 44 10.44 10.59 10.51
CA THR A 44 11.01 11.59 11.43
C THR A 44 11.04 13.00 10.85
N VAL A 45 11.24 13.98 11.70
CA VAL A 45 11.37 15.39 11.30
C VAL A 45 12.58 15.60 10.36
N GLU A 46 13.66 14.84 10.58
CA GLU A 46 14.87 14.89 9.75
C GLU A 46 14.60 14.35 8.34
N LEU A 47 13.84 13.25 8.21
CA LEU A 47 13.43 12.70 6.92
C LEU A 47 12.52 13.67 6.16
N ILE A 48 11.59 14.34 6.86
CA ILE A 48 10.79 15.41 6.25
C ILE A 48 11.66 16.59 5.83
N ALA A 49 12.63 17.00 6.65
CA ALA A 49 13.54 18.07 6.29
C ALA A 49 14.40 17.72 5.06
N ASP A 50 14.85 16.50 4.95
CA ASP A 50 15.60 15.99 3.79
C ASP A 50 14.72 15.94 2.53
N HIS A 51 13.48 15.47 2.65
CA HIS A 51 12.49 15.50 1.57
C HIS A 51 12.26 16.91 1.03
N LEU A 52 12.06 17.89 1.91
CA LEU A 52 11.83 19.28 1.52
C LEU A 52 13.08 19.94 0.94
N LYS A 53 14.27 19.38 1.17
CA LYS A 53 15.54 19.81 0.56
C LYS A 53 15.85 19.09 -0.77
N GLY A 54 15.06 18.09 -1.16
CA GLY A 54 15.27 17.33 -2.39
C GLY A 54 16.27 16.18 -2.27
N GLY A 55 16.62 15.75 -1.06
CA GLY A 55 17.48 14.59 -0.82
C GLY A 55 16.73 13.28 -1.03
N LEU A 56 15.89 12.88 -0.09
CA LEU A 56 15.13 11.63 -0.15
C LEU A 56 13.64 11.87 -0.32
N GLY A 57 13.02 11.27 -1.35
CA GLY A 57 11.57 11.29 -1.53
C GLY A 57 10.89 10.37 -0.53
N VAL A 58 10.07 10.92 0.39
CA VAL A 58 9.32 10.13 1.38
C VAL A 58 7.82 10.18 1.13
N GLY A 59 7.14 9.17 1.65
CA GLY A 59 5.68 9.04 1.68
C GLY A 59 5.18 8.70 3.08
N SER A 60 3.93 9.00 3.36
CA SER A 60 3.25 8.61 4.58
C SER A 60 2.19 7.56 4.30
N ILE A 61 1.96 6.67 5.25
CA ILE A 61 0.93 5.63 5.23
C ILE A 61 -0.27 6.18 5.99
N PRO A 62 -1.39 6.51 5.33
CA PRO A 62 -2.48 7.22 5.98
C PRO A 62 -3.20 6.43 7.07
N ILE A 63 -3.32 5.10 6.92
CA ILE A 63 -3.96 4.23 7.90
C ILE A 63 -3.02 3.97 9.07
N ASN A 64 -3.48 4.18 10.30
CA ASN A 64 -2.73 3.90 11.51
C ASN A 64 -3.03 2.50 12.05
N GLU A 65 -2.42 2.15 13.18
CA GLU A 65 -2.53 0.86 13.86
C GLU A 65 -3.98 0.55 14.32
N ASP A 66 -4.79 1.59 14.55
CA ASP A 66 -6.21 1.48 14.94
C ASP A 66 -7.17 1.43 13.75
N ASN A 67 -6.66 1.27 12.51
CA ASN A 67 -7.44 1.32 11.29
C ASN A 67 -8.17 2.66 11.05
N LYS A 68 -7.57 3.75 11.52
CA LYS A 68 -8.05 5.12 11.38
C LYS A 68 -7.04 5.98 10.64
N CYS A 69 -7.48 7.13 10.13
CA CYS A 69 -6.60 8.07 9.45
C CYS A 69 -6.89 9.52 9.87
N ARG A 70 -5.84 10.35 9.91
CA ARG A 70 -5.92 11.81 10.09
C ARG A 70 -5.85 12.57 8.78
N PHE A 71 -5.41 11.90 7.74
CA PHE A 71 -5.46 12.40 6.38
C PHE A 71 -5.76 11.25 5.42
N GLY A 72 -6.23 11.59 4.24
CA GLY A 72 -6.35 10.64 3.15
C GLY A 72 -6.23 11.36 1.82
N ALA A 73 -6.21 10.63 0.72
CA ALA A 73 -6.05 11.23 -0.59
C ALA A 73 -6.76 10.46 -1.71
N LEU A 74 -7.10 11.19 -2.78
CA LEU A 74 -7.40 10.65 -4.11
C LEU A 74 -6.18 10.86 -4.98
N ASP A 75 -5.76 9.84 -5.71
CA ASP A 75 -4.66 9.90 -6.68
C ASP A 75 -5.22 9.82 -8.11
N ILE A 76 -5.15 10.93 -8.82
CA ILE A 76 -5.69 11.07 -10.18
C ILE A 76 -4.55 11.03 -11.18
N ASP A 77 -4.43 9.89 -11.87
CA ASP A 77 -3.42 9.62 -12.89
C ASP A 77 -3.97 9.85 -14.32
N GLN A 78 -4.52 11.04 -14.57
CA GLN A 78 -4.96 11.47 -15.91
C GLN A 78 -4.10 12.60 -16.45
N TYR A 79 -3.78 12.56 -17.75
CA TYR A 79 -2.88 13.50 -18.41
C TYR A 79 -3.41 13.89 -19.81
N PRO A 80 -3.46 15.19 -20.19
CA PRO A 80 -3.21 16.37 -19.34
C PRO A 80 -4.36 16.62 -18.35
N LEU A 81 -4.08 17.23 -17.19
CA LEU A 81 -5.05 17.60 -16.17
C LEU A 81 -4.98 19.08 -15.87
N ASP A 82 -6.12 19.79 -15.99
CA ASP A 82 -6.27 21.17 -15.56
C ASP A 82 -6.50 21.23 -14.04
N LEU A 83 -5.43 21.47 -13.30
CA LEU A 83 -5.44 21.49 -11.84
C LEU A 83 -6.23 22.68 -11.27
N ALA A 84 -6.23 23.84 -11.97
CA ALA A 84 -6.96 25.03 -11.54
C ALA A 84 -8.47 24.81 -11.70
N ALA A 85 -8.90 24.23 -12.82
CA ALA A 85 -10.30 23.85 -13.02
C ALA A 85 -10.75 22.79 -12.01
N LEU A 86 -9.90 21.82 -11.68
CA LEU A 86 -10.17 20.78 -10.66
C LEU A 86 -10.34 21.41 -9.28
N ASP A 87 -9.41 22.28 -8.82
CA ASP A 87 -9.51 22.95 -7.54
C ASP A 87 -10.78 23.83 -7.47
N LYS A 88 -11.08 24.57 -8.54
CA LYS A 88 -12.32 25.36 -8.63
C LYS A 88 -13.57 24.48 -8.50
N LYS A 89 -13.59 23.31 -9.15
CA LYS A 89 -14.72 22.35 -9.05
C LYS A 89 -14.87 21.85 -7.61
N ILE A 90 -13.78 21.48 -6.95
CA ILE A 90 -13.75 21.01 -5.55
C ILE A 90 -14.30 22.08 -4.61
N ARG A 91 -13.87 23.36 -4.77
CA ARG A 91 -14.35 24.48 -3.97
C ARG A 91 -15.84 24.77 -4.21
N ASN A 92 -16.30 24.72 -5.47
CA ASN A 92 -17.71 24.90 -5.80
C ASN A 92 -18.59 23.80 -5.17
N MET A 93 -18.07 22.59 -5.03
CA MET A 93 -18.72 21.48 -4.33
C MET A 93 -18.59 21.59 -2.80
N LYS A 94 -17.90 22.61 -2.28
CA LYS A 94 -17.60 22.81 -0.84
C LYS A 94 -16.89 21.60 -0.20
N VAL A 95 -16.09 20.90 -0.97
CA VAL A 95 -15.28 19.77 -0.48
C VAL A 95 -14.03 20.32 0.21
N PRO A 96 -13.79 19.99 1.49
CA PRO A 96 -12.64 20.50 2.26
C PRO A 96 -11.36 19.71 1.89
N ALA A 97 -10.80 19.99 0.73
CA ALA A 97 -9.64 19.28 0.22
C ALA A 97 -8.60 20.24 -0.37
N VAL A 98 -7.34 19.80 -0.39
CA VAL A 98 -6.20 20.51 -0.98
C VAL A 98 -5.73 19.75 -2.23
N VAL A 99 -5.76 20.41 -3.38
CA VAL A 99 -5.27 19.84 -4.63
C VAL A 99 -3.77 20.08 -4.76
N CYS A 100 -3.01 19.01 -4.88
CA CYS A 100 -1.58 19.07 -5.15
C CYS A 100 -1.27 18.44 -6.50
N ARG A 101 -0.35 19.04 -7.26
CA ARG A 101 0.17 18.43 -8.48
C ARG A 101 0.99 17.18 -8.12
N SER A 102 0.74 16.06 -8.78
CA SER A 102 1.54 14.85 -8.64
C SER A 102 2.87 14.94 -9.43
N LYS A 103 3.82 14.04 -9.18
CA LYS A 103 5.10 14.00 -9.89
C LYS A 103 4.94 13.94 -11.41
N SER A 104 3.98 13.17 -11.88
CA SER A 104 3.74 12.91 -13.31
C SER A 104 2.86 13.97 -13.98
N GLY A 105 2.30 14.91 -13.22
CA GLY A 105 1.41 15.97 -13.74
C GLY A 105 -0.08 15.71 -13.56
N GLY A 106 -0.47 14.62 -12.89
CA GLY A 106 -1.81 14.40 -12.36
C GLY A 106 -2.04 15.15 -11.04
N ALA A 107 -2.96 14.69 -10.22
CA ALA A 107 -3.29 15.32 -8.94
C ALA A 107 -3.37 14.34 -7.78
N HIS A 108 -2.83 14.74 -6.63
CA HIS A 108 -3.21 14.20 -5.33
C HIS A 108 -4.18 15.19 -4.67
N ILE A 109 -5.38 14.75 -4.35
CA ILE A 109 -6.36 15.55 -3.61
C ILE A 109 -6.31 15.09 -2.17
N PHE A 110 -5.74 15.90 -1.29
CA PHE A 110 -5.57 15.57 0.12
C PHE A 110 -6.74 16.09 0.95
N PHE A 111 -7.18 15.26 1.90
CA PHE A 111 -8.17 15.56 2.93
C PHE A 111 -7.50 15.50 4.29
N PHE A 112 -7.76 16.46 5.15
CA PHE A 112 -7.15 16.57 6.48
C PHE A 112 -8.22 16.65 7.55
N PHE A 113 -8.00 15.97 8.67
CA PHE A 113 -8.97 15.88 9.76
C PHE A 113 -8.38 16.41 11.07
N LYS A 114 -9.21 17.09 11.86
CA LYS A 114 -8.87 17.53 13.22
C LYS A 114 -8.85 16.36 14.21
N GLY A 115 -9.64 15.32 13.95
CA GLY A 115 -9.68 14.06 14.66
C GLY A 115 -9.30 12.87 13.77
N TYR A 116 -9.62 11.66 14.20
CA TYR A 116 -9.41 10.43 13.43
C TYR A 116 -10.74 9.94 12.85
N ILE A 117 -10.75 9.62 11.56
CA ILE A 117 -11.86 8.96 10.85
C ILE A 117 -11.50 7.49 10.62
N SER A 118 -12.47 6.57 10.64
CA SER A 118 -12.18 5.19 10.23
C SER A 118 -11.79 5.13 8.75
N ALA A 119 -10.84 4.26 8.41
CA ALA A 119 -10.38 4.12 7.03
C ALA A 119 -11.53 3.73 6.08
N GLY A 120 -12.47 2.89 6.54
CA GLY A 120 -13.67 2.52 5.76
C GLY A 120 -14.57 3.70 5.46
N GLU A 121 -14.98 4.48 6.47
CA GLU A 121 -15.83 5.67 6.29
C GLU A 121 -15.17 6.71 5.38
N PHE A 122 -13.84 6.91 5.55
CA PHE A 122 -13.10 7.78 4.66
C PHE A 122 -13.17 7.30 3.21
N ARG A 123 -12.87 6.03 2.96
CA ARG A 123 -12.87 5.44 1.61
C ARG A 123 -14.23 5.53 0.94
N ASP A 124 -15.30 5.25 1.67
CA ASP A 124 -16.66 5.33 1.16
C ASP A 124 -16.98 6.76 0.69
N LYS A 125 -16.74 7.76 1.56
CA LYS A 125 -17.00 9.16 1.24
C LYS A 125 -16.05 9.70 0.15
N ALA A 126 -14.78 9.34 0.19
CA ALA A 126 -13.81 9.72 -0.83
C ALA A 126 -14.17 9.13 -2.21
N SER A 127 -14.68 7.90 -2.27
CA SER A 127 -15.19 7.27 -3.49
C SER A 127 -16.42 7.99 -4.05
N GLU A 128 -17.33 8.44 -3.18
CA GLU A 128 -18.45 9.27 -3.57
C GLU A 128 -17.97 10.61 -4.18
N ILE A 129 -17.05 11.31 -3.50
CA ILE A 129 -16.43 12.55 -3.98
C ILE A 129 -15.76 12.35 -5.34
N ALA A 130 -14.94 11.31 -5.47
CA ALA A 130 -14.26 10.97 -6.72
C ALA A 130 -15.25 10.79 -7.88
N SER A 131 -16.37 10.10 -7.64
CA SER A 131 -17.43 9.90 -8.63
C SER A 131 -18.04 11.23 -9.05
N TYR A 132 -18.41 12.11 -8.11
CA TYR A 132 -18.97 13.44 -8.42
C TYR A 132 -17.97 14.36 -9.12
N LEU A 133 -16.68 14.20 -8.86
CA LEU A 133 -15.63 14.92 -9.58
C LEU A 133 -15.42 14.38 -11.01
N GLY A 134 -15.92 13.19 -11.33
CA GLY A 134 -15.70 12.51 -12.62
C GLY A 134 -14.45 11.64 -12.66
N TYR A 135 -13.94 11.24 -11.50
CA TYR A 135 -12.74 10.41 -11.34
C TYR A 135 -13.02 9.15 -10.50
N GLY A 136 -14.21 8.56 -10.65
CA GLY A 136 -14.69 7.43 -9.85
C GLY A 136 -13.82 6.17 -9.89
N GLY A 137 -12.86 6.07 -10.81
CA GLY A 137 -11.89 4.96 -10.90
C GLY A 137 -10.50 5.29 -10.36
N CYS A 138 -10.29 6.46 -9.73
CA CYS A 138 -8.98 6.84 -9.19
C CYS A 138 -8.61 6.03 -7.95
N GLU A 139 -7.32 5.97 -7.64
CA GLU A 139 -6.85 5.33 -6.41
C GLU A 139 -7.19 6.18 -5.18
N ILE A 140 -7.59 5.51 -4.10
CA ILE A 140 -7.93 6.13 -2.80
C ILE A 140 -6.91 5.66 -1.77
N PHE A 141 -6.30 6.59 -1.04
CA PHE A 141 -5.39 6.33 0.07
C PHE A 141 -6.00 6.80 1.40
N PRO A 142 -6.11 5.92 2.41
CA PRO A 142 -5.57 4.56 2.45
C PRO A 142 -6.25 3.63 1.45
N LYS A 143 -5.48 2.67 0.88
CA LYS A 143 -6.03 1.63 0.01
C LYS A 143 -6.82 0.58 0.80
N GLN A 144 -6.48 0.41 2.07
CA GLN A 144 -7.06 -0.55 2.99
C GLN A 144 -8.11 0.08 3.90
N GLU A 145 -9.13 -0.68 4.25
CA GLU A 145 -10.06 -0.36 5.35
C GLU A 145 -9.51 -0.88 6.68
N GLN A 146 -8.71 -1.94 6.62
CA GLN A 146 -8.06 -2.56 7.78
C GLN A 146 -6.66 -3.06 7.40
N ILE A 147 -5.75 -3.07 8.36
CA ILE A 147 -4.43 -3.69 8.29
C ILE A 147 -4.26 -4.69 9.43
N ILE A 148 -3.40 -5.69 9.25
CA ILE A 148 -3.15 -6.75 10.23
C ILE A 148 -1.71 -6.56 10.75
N VAL A 149 -1.57 -5.64 11.71
CA VAL A 149 -0.25 -5.22 12.25
C VAL A 149 0.50 -6.41 12.87
N GLU A 150 -0.20 -7.31 13.56
CA GLU A 150 0.38 -8.49 14.22
C GLU A 150 1.01 -9.47 13.22
N ARG A 151 0.61 -9.41 11.96
CA ARG A 151 1.17 -10.22 10.86
C ARG A 151 2.19 -9.47 10.03
N GLY A 152 2.56 -8.26 10.47
CA GLY A 152 3.55 -7.43 9.80
C GLY A 152 3.00 -6.57 8.66
N ASP A 153 1.70 -6.43 8.52
CA ASP A 153 1.12 -5.51 7.54
C ASP A 153 1.22 -4.05 8.03
N VAL A 154 1.45 -3.12 7.11
CA VAL A 154 1.61 -1.69 7.40
C VAL A 154 0.80 -0.78 6.47
N GLY A 155 0.07 -1.35 5.53
CA GLY A 155 -0.69 -0.60 4.52
C GLY A 155 0.19 0.02 3.42
N ASN A 156 -0.45 0.75 2.51
CA ASN A 156 0.22 1.43 1.40
C ASN A 156 0.45 2.91 1.71
N PHE A 157 1.59 3.44 1.26
CA PHE A 157 1.91 4.86 1.41
C PHE A 157 1.50 5.68 0.19
N ILE A 158 1.34 6.99 0.40
CA ILE A 158 1.26 7.99 -0.66
C ILE A 158 2.47 8.93 -0.56
N ASN A 159 3.05 9.29 -1.70
CA ASN A 159 4.16 10.24 -1.74
C ASN A 159 3.74 11.62 -1.24
N LEU A 160 4.57 12.23 -0.39
CA LEU A 160 4.32 13.57 0.10
C LEU A 160 4.53 14.64 -0.98
N PRO A 161 3.78 15.76 -0.93
CA PRO A 161 4.03 16.93 -1.76
C PRO A 161 5.30 17.67 -1.32
N TYR A 162 5.73 18.67 -2.10
CA TYR A 162 6.87 19.54 -1.80
C TYR A 162 8.25 18.87 -1.74
N PHE A 163 8.44 17.73 -2.42
CA PHE A 163 9.81 17.24 -2.64
C PHE A 163 10.62 18.32 -3.35
N ASP A 164 11.79 18.68 -2.79
CA ASP A 164 12.57 19.86 -3.18
C ASP A 164 11.68 21.14 -3.18
N ALA A 165 11.32 21.61 -2.01
CA ALA A 165 10.32 22.66 -1.83
C ALA A 165 10.66 23.99 -2.56
N LYS A 166 11.94 24.22 -2.91
CA LYS A 166 12.38 25.42 -3.65
C LYS A 166 12.11 25.33 -5.15
N GLN A 167 12.13 24.11 -5.71
CA GLN A 167 11.97 23.84 -7.15
C GLN A 167 10.91 22.76 -7.41
N THR A 168 10.00 22.56 -6.44
CA THR A 168 9.05 21.47 -6.48
C THR A 168 8.11 21.54 -7.68
N LEU A 169 7.88 20.37 -8.29
CA LEU A 169 6.80 20.16 -9.23
C LEU A 169 5.55 19.60 -8.54
N ARG A 170 5.61 19.33 -7.20
CA ARG A 170 4.54 18.72 -6.40
C ARG A 170 3.97 19.75 -5.42
N TYR A 171 3.42 20.83 -5.95
CA TYR A 171 2.90 21.96 -5.19
C TYR A 171 1.37 21.89 -5.09
N ALA A 172 0.81 22.54 -4.07
CA ALA A 172 -0.63 22.75 -3.97
C ALA A 172 -1.09 23.90 -4.87
N ILE A 173 -2.37 23.87 -5.26
CA ILE A 173 -3.01 24.90 -6.07
C ILE A 173 -3.75 25.88 -5.15
N LYS A 174 -3.51 27.17 -5.34
CA LYS A 174 -4.23 28.25 -4.68
C LYS A 174 -5.57 28.56 -5.38
N GLU A 175 -6.36 29.40 -4.75
CA GLU A 175 -7.66 29.83 -5.30
C GLU A 175 -7.56 30.55 -6.64
N ASP A 176 -6.47 31.29 -6.87
CA ASP A 176 -6.15 31.98 -8.13
C ASP A 176 -5.61 31.03 -9.22
N GLY A 177 -5.46 29.74 -8.93
CA GLY A 177 -4.92 28.73 -9.81
C GLY A 177 -3.40 28.64 -9.81
N GLU A 178 -2.69 29.49 -9.08
CA GLU A 178 -1.24 29.54 -9.01
C GLU A 178 -0.67 28.53 -8.00
N PRO A 179 0.60 28.13 -8.15
CA PRO A 179 1.30 27.29 -7.19
C PRO A 179 1.38 27.92 -5.80
N ALA A 180 1.03 27.18 -4.77
CA ALA A 180 1.22 27.59 -3.39
C ALA A 180 2.67 27.31 -2.93
N SER A 181 3.26 28.23 -2.18
CA SER A 181 4.47 27.98 -1.42
C SER A 181 4.22 26.97 -0.28
N LEU A 182 5.28 26.40 0.30
CA LEU A 182 5.15 25.50 1.45
C LEU A 182 4.42 26.18 2.64
N LYS A 183 4.65 27.48 2.85
CA LYS A 183 3.97 28.24 3.90
C LYS A 183 2.48 28.36 3.63
N GLU A 184 2.09 28.68 2.40
CA GLU A 184 0.69 28.79 1.98
C GLU A 184 0.00 27.43 2.04
N PHE A 185 0.71 26.36 1.65
CA PHE A 185 0.18 24.98 1.78
C PHE A 185 -0.19 24.63 3.22
N VAL A 186 0.70 24.90 4.18
CA VAL A 186 0.40 24.65 5.60
C VAL A 186 -0.81 25.49 6.06
N GLY A 187 -0.96 26.71 5.53
CA GLY A 187 -2.15 27.54 5.77
C GLY A 187 -3.42 26.91 5.20
N LEU A 188 -3.36 26.38 3.96
CA LEU A 188 -4.49 25.69 3.32
C LEU A 188 -4.87 24.41 4.10
N VAL A 189 -3.90 23.68 4.63
CA VAL A 189 -4.16 22.50 5.47
C VAL A 189 -4.98 22.89 6.71
N ASP A 190 -4.56 23.94 7.42
CA ASP A 190 -5.28 24.38 8.62
C ASP A 190 -6.69 24.88 8.30
N GLU A 191 -6.83 25.64 7.21
CA GLU A 191 -8.12 26.19 6.75
C GLU A 191 -9.10 25.08 6.36
N ARG A 192 -8.60 24.04 5.66
CA ARG A 192 -9.44 23.00 5.08
C ARG A 192 -9.53 21.73 5.94
N SER A 193 -8.85 21.70 7.10
CA SER A 193 -9.01 20.62 8.06
C SER A 193 -10.36 20.69 8.74
N VAL A 194 -11.11 19.59 8.73
CA VAL A 194 -12.46 19.50 9.29
C VAL A 194 -12.57 18.36 10.31
N GLU A 195 -13.61 18.42 11.14
CA GLU A 195 -13.97 17.25 11.95
C GLU A 195 -14.46 16.11 11.06
N PRO A 196 -14.19 14.84 11.41
CA PRO A 196 -14.63 13.67 10.63
C PRO A 196 -16.10 13.67 10.27
N GLU A 197 -16.97 14.08 11.20
CA GLU A 197 -18.43 14.11 11.01
C GLU A 197 -18.84 15.09 9.92
N VAL A 198 -18.13 16.22 9.79
CA VAL A 198 -18.36 17.20 8.72
C VAL A 198 -18.08 16.59 7.36
N PHE A 199 -16.98 15.83 7.24
CA PHE A 199 -16.60 15.17 6.00
C PHE A 199 -17.60 14.06 5.62
N VAL A 200 -17.97 13.19 6.57
CA VAL A 200 -18.94 12.11 6.35
C VAL A 200 -20.31 12.68 5.97
N GLY A 201 -20.70 13.82 6.58
CA GLY A 201 -21.97 14.50 6.34
C GLY A 201 -22.05 15.28 5.00
N LEU A 202 -20.96 15.34 4.20
CA LEU A 202 -21.00 15.99 2.89
C LEU A 202 -22.03 15.32 1.97
N THR A 203 -22.83 16.13 1.29
CA THR A 203 -23.82 15.67 0.32
C THR A 203 -23.61 16.39 -1.01
N PHE A 204 -23.75 15.67 -2.13
CA PHE A 204 -23.47 16.20 -3.46
C PHE A 204 -24.69 16.05 -4.38
N GLY A 205 -24.94 17.07 -5.18
CA GLY A 205 -26.05 17.10 -6.13
C GLY A 205 -27.41 17.19 -5.44
N LYS A 206 -28.49 17.08 -6.23
CA LYS A 206 -29.82 16.90 -5.66
C LYS A 206 -29.93 15.50 -5.07
N GLN A 207 -30.34 15.40 -3.83
CA GLN A 207 -30.72 14.12 -3.22
C GLN A 207 -31.91 13.57 -4.01
N ILE A 208 -31.70 12.42 -4.66
CA ILE A 208 -32.75 11.76 -5.46
C ILE A 208 -32.96 10.37 -4.86
N ASP A 209 -33.85 10.32 -3.87
CA ASP A 209 -34.13 9.10 -3.10
C ASP A 209 -34.71 7.96 -3.97
N GLU A 210 -35.40 8.32 -5.06
CA GLU A 210 -35.97 7.33 -5.99
C GLU A 210 -34.95 6.45 -6.70
N PHE A 211 -33.65 6.85 -6.72
CA PHE A 211 -32.55 6.07 -7.33
C PHE A 211 -31.54 5.54 -6.31
N GLU A 212 -31.91 5.43 -5.04
CA GLU A 212 -30.98 4.97 -3.99
C GLU A 212 -30.41 3.59 -4.27
N GLU A 213 -31.21 2.70 -4.85
CA GLU A 213 -30.82 1.33 -5.19
C GLU A 213 -30.28 1.15 -6.63
N TRP A 214 -30.09 2.26 -7.36
CA TRP A 214 -29.59 2.24 -8.73
C TRP A 214 -28.06 2.30 -8.80
N ALA A 215 -27.51 2.09 -10.02
CA ALA A 215 -26.09 2.30 -10.27
C ALA A 215 -25.67 3.73 -9.86
N PRO A 216 -24.66 3.89 -8.98
CA PRO A 216 -24.28 5.20 -8.44
C PRO A 216 -23.94 6.25 -9.49
N CYS A 217 -23.34 5.83 -10.63
CA CYS A 217 -23.03 6.72 -11.74
C CYS A 217 -24.32 7.35 -12.35
N LEU A 218 -25.39 6.58 -12.50
CA LEU A 218 -26.67 7.08 -12.99
C LEU A 218 -27.31 8.03 -11.97
N LYS A 219 -27.34 7.66 -10.69
CA LYS A 219 -27.84 8.55 -9.62
C LYS A 219 -27.10 9.88 -9.62
N CYS A 220 -25.76 9.83 -9.72
CA CYS A 220 -24.90 11.02 -9.80
C CYS A 220 -25.25 11.90 -11.00
N MET A 221 -25.40 11.30 -12.19
CA MET A 221 -25.72 12.02 -13.42
C MET A 221 -27.13 12.61 -13.41
N PHE A 222 -28.12 11.91 -12.89
CA PHE A 222 -29.47 12.44 -12.71
C PHE A 222 -29.46 13.63 -11.75
N GLY A 223 -28.68 13.57 -10.66
CA GLY A 223 -28.53 14.67 -9.71
C GLY A 223 -27.91 15.93 -10.29
N GLN A 224 -27.00 15.78 -11.24
CA GLN A 224 -26.34 16.89 -11.92
C GLN A 224 -27.12 17.41 -13.16
N GLY A 225 -28.06 16.61 -13.68
CA GLY A 225 -28.70 16.80 -14.98
C GLY A 225 -27.83 16.27 -16.10
N ILE A 226 -28.46 15.73 -17.15
CA ILE A 226 -27.80 15.08 -18.30
C ILE A 226 -27.72 16.07 -19.46
N PRO A 227 -26.52 16.63 -19.75
CA PRO A 227 -26.37 17.62 -20.81
C PRO A 227 -26.39 17.00 -22.20
N GLU A 228 -26.60 17.85 -23.21
CA GLU A 228 -26.45 17.47 -24.62
C GLU A 228 -25.08 16.85 -24.90
N GLY A 229 -25.04 15.86 -25.84
CA GLY A 229 -23.85 15.10 -26.15
C GLY A 229 -23.63 13.83 -25.30
N THR A 230 -24.23 13.75 -24.10
CA THR A 230 -24.11 12.59 -23.20
C THR A 230 -25.41 11.79 -23.05
N ARG A 231 -26.53 12.38 -23.45
CA ARG A 231 -27.90 11.88 -23.19
C ARG A 231 -28.11 10.44 -23.72
N ASN A 232 -27.69 10.16 -24.95
CA ASN A 232 -27.95 8.85 -25.57
C ASN A 232 -27.31 7.71 -24.77
N THR A 233 -26.00 7.84 -24.43
CA THR A 233 -25.28 6.82 -23.63
C THR A 233 -25.88 6.65 -22.24
N VAL A 234 -26.26 7.77 -21.58
CA VAL A 234 -26.85 7.69 -20.25
C VAL A 234 -28.24 7.08 -20.29
N MET A 235 -29.06 7.45 -21.27
CA MET A 235 -30.40 6.88 -21.43
C MET A 235 -30.35 5.41 -21.84
N PHE A 236 -29.36 4.99 -22.62
CA PHE A 236 -29.12 3.58 -22.88
C PHE A 236 -28.79 2.79 -21.60
N ALA A 237 -27.98 3.35 -20.73
CA ALA A 237 -27.71 2.74 -19.43
C ALA A 237 -28.93 2.80 -18.49
N ALA A 238 -29.69 3.89 -18.51
CA ALA A 238 -30.92 4.04 -17.76
C ALA A 238 -31.95 2.95 -18.12
N ALA A 239 -32.04 2.58 -19.39
CA ALA A 239 -32.91 1.48 -19.84
C ALA A 239 -32.58 0.14 -19.15
N VAL A 240 -31.28 -0.14 -18.90
CA VAL A 240 -30.88 -1.32 -18.11
C VAL A 240 -31.42 -1.24 -16.68
N GLY A 241 -31.31 -0.07 -16.05
CA GLY A 241 -31.84 0.17 -14.69
C GLY A 241 -33.36 0.04 -14.64
N CYS A 242 -34.07 0.68 -15.59
CA CYS A 242 -35.52 0.60 -15.69
C CYS A 242 -36.02 -0.86 -15.82
N LYS A 243 -35.38 -1.66 -16.67
CA LYS A 243 -35.73 -3.10 -16.83
C LYS A 243 -35.49 -3.90 -15.58
N LYS A 244 -34.48 -3.57 -14.77
CA LYS A 244 -34.21 -4.22 -13.49
C LYS A 244 -35.23 -3.79 -12.41
N GLU A 245 -35.64 -2.53 -12.41
CA GLU A 245 -36.56 -1.96 -11.42
C GLU A 245 -38.01 -2.31 -11.72
N GLN A 246 -38.46 -2.10 -12.97
CA GLN A 246 -39.85 -2.21 -13.42
C GLN A 246 -39.93 -2.94 -14.76
N PRO A 247 -39.74 -4.28 -14.83
CA PRO A 247 -39.65 -5.02 -16.08
C PRO A 247 -40.87 -4.81 -16.99
N GLU A 248 -42.06 -4.71 -16.42
CA GLU A 248 -43.31 -4.58 -17.16
C GLU A 248 -43.57 -3.12 -17.64
N ASN A 249 -43.01 -2.15 -16.97
CA ASN A 249 -43.29 -0.71 -17.24
C ASN A 249 -42.02 0.10 -17.57
N TRP A 250 -40.92 -0.57 -17.91
CA TRP A 250 -39.61 0.04 -18.08
C TRP A 250 -39.57 1.13 -19.17
N LYS A 251 -40.38 1.02 -20.23
CA LYS A 251 -40.43 1.99 -21.33
C LYS A 251 -40.97 3.33 -20.87
N ALA A 252 -42.12 3.33 -20.16
CA ALA A 252 -42.70 4.55 -19.61
C ALA A 252 -41.77 5.18 -18.57
N ARG A 253 -41.12 4.36 -17.75
CA ARG A 253 -40.11 4.81 -16.79
C ARG A 253 -38.92 5.49 -17.47
N LEU A 254 -38.44 4.95 -18.59
CA LEU A 254 -37.37 5.54 -19.39
C LEU A 254 -37.76 6.91 -19.96
N GLU A 255 -38.99 7.06 -20.46
CA GLU A 255 -39.51 8.33 -20.97
C GLU A 255 -39.64 9.37 -19.87
N GLU A 256 -40.09 8.97 -18.67
CA GLU A 256 -40.12 9.83 -17.49
C GLU A 256 -38.74 10.37 -17.13
N ILE A 257 -37.73 9.47 -17.08
CA ILE A 257 -36.33 9.83 -16.79
C ILE A 257 -35.80 10.80 -17.85
N ASN A 258 -36.05 10.54 -19.13
CA ASN A 258 -35.66 11.45 -20.22
C ASN A 258 -36.20 12.86 -19.99
N ASN A 259 -37.50 12.96 -19.76
CA ASN A 259 -38.17 14.25 -19.61
C ASN A 259 -37.74 15.03 -18.35
N LYS A 260 -37.40 14.29 -17.28
CA LYS A 260 -37.07 14.91 -15.98
C LYS A 260 -35.59 15.28 -15.84
N TYR A 261 -34.69 14.50 -16.43
CA TYR A 261 -33.26 14.61 -16.16
C TYR A 261 -32.40 14.99 -17.37
N CYS A 262 -32.87 14.84 -18.60
CA CYS A 262 -32.14 15.31 -19.78
C CYS A 262 -32.44 16.77 -20.07
N THR A 263 -31.41 17.53 -20.44
CA THR A 263 -31.55 18.97 -20.76
C THR A 263 -30.85 19.30 -22.08
N PRO A 264 -31.62 19.57 -23.17
CA PRO A 264 -33.03 19.27 -23.35
C PRO A 264 -33.30 17.76 -23.43
N PRO A 265 -34.55 17.28 -23.27
CA PRO A 265 -34.86 15.86 -23.43
C PRO A 265 -34.48 15.31 -24.80
N LEU A 266 -34.16 14.02 -24.90
CA LEU A 266 -33.99 13.36 -26.19
C LEU A 266 -35.32 13.37 -26.98
N PRO A 267 -35.25 13.53 -28.31
CA PRO A 267 -36.41 13.33 -29.17
C PRO A 267 -37.05 11.97 -28.98
N ALA A 268 -38.39 11.89 -29.05
CA ALA A 268 -39.11 10.61 -28.88
C ALA A 268 -38.61 9.50 -29.81
N SER A 269 -38.19 9.83 -31.04
CA SER A 269 -37.62 8.87 -32.00
C SER A 269 -36.32 8.22 -31.52
N GLU A 270 -35.48 8.97 -30.79
CA GLU A 270 -34.25 8.42 -30.21
C GLU A 270 -34.54 7.53 -29.01
N VAL A 271 -35.49 7.94 -28.15
CA VAL A 271 -35.94 7.11 -27.01
C VAL A 271 -36.50 5.78 -27.51
N VAL A 272 -37.38 5.81 -28.54
CA VAL A 272 -37.94 4.61 -29.18
C VAL A 272 -36.84 3.72 -29.77
N THR A 273 -35.78 4.32 -30.33
CA THR A 273 -34.62 3.56 -30.85
C THR A 273 -33.93 2.79 -29.73
N ILE A 274 -33.69 3.42 -28.59
CA ILE A 274 -33.10 2.76 -27.40
C ILE A 274 -34.05 1.65 -26.92
N GLN A 275 -35.36 1.92 -26.81
CA GLN A 275 -36.35 0.94 -26.41
C GLN A 275 -36.34 -0.30 -27.31
N ASN A 276 -36.34 -0.11 -28.64
CA ASN A 276 -36.31 -1.19 -29.61
C ASN A 276 -34.99 -2.02 -29.54
N GLN A 277 -33.87 -1.41 -29.24
CA GLN A 277 -32.59 -2.11 -29.03
C GLN A 277 -32.70 -3.03 -27.82
N HIS A 278 -33.17 -2.51 -26.68
CA HIS A 278 -33.32 -3.25 -25.43
C HIS A 278 -34.43 -4.31 -25.46
N GLU A 279 -35.38 -4.25 -26.39
CA GLU A 279 -36.34 -5.32 -26.64
C GLU A 279 -35.73 -6.52 -27.38
N LYS A 280 -34.86 -6.23 -28.36
CA LYS A 280 -34.26 -7.28 -29.20
C LYS A 280 -33.18 -8.07 -28.47
N LYS A 281 -32.51 -7.45 -27.50
CA LYS A 281 -31.39 -8.06 -26.80
C LYS A 281 -31.29 -7.53 -25.38
N GLU A 282 -30.88 -8.38 -24.46
CA GLU A 282 -30.49 -7.94 -23.10
C GLU A 282 -29.09 -7.32 -23.14
N TYR A 283 -28.98 -6.18 -22.47
CA TYR A 283 -27.72 -5.44 -22.33
C TYR A 283 -27.36 -5.30 -20.87
N GLY A 284 -26.04 -5.32 -20.57
CA GLY A 284 -25.48 -4.84 -19.33
C GLY A 284 -25.23 -3.34 -19.36
N PHE A 285 -24.85 -2.75 -18.22
CA PHE A 285 -24.44 -1.36 -18.16
C PHE A 285 -23.17 -1.14 -18.99
N PRO A 286 -23.08 -0.10 -19.85
CA PRO A 286 -21.91 0.23 -20.63
C PRO A 286 -20.85 0.97 -19.78
N CYS A 287 -20.34 0.31 -18.72
CA CYS A 287 -19.52 0.92 -17.68
C CYS A 287 -18.18 1.49 -18.18
N GLU A 288 -17.66 0.98 -19.32
CA GLU A 288 -16.39 1.44 -19.90
C GLU A 288 -16.58 2.62 -20.88
N GLN A 289 -17.83 3.06 -21.13
CA GLN A 289 -18.13 4.16 -22.03
C GLN A 289 -18.28 5.47 -21.24
N GLU A 290 -17.75 6.56 -21.82
CA GLU A 290 -18.00 7.89 -21.30
C GLU A 290 -19.46 8.32 -21.59
N PRO A 291 -20.07 9.05 -20.68
CA PRO A 291 -19.54 9.61 -19.41
C PRO A 291 -19.62 8.65 -18.22
N LEU A 292 -20.24 7.47 -18.35
CA LEU A 292 -20.48 6.56 -17.21
C LEU A 292 -19.21 6.11 -16.53
N LYS A 293 -18.13 5.90 -17.32
CA LYS A 293 -16.82 5.48 -16.81
C LYS A 293 -16.28 6.48 -15.79
N SER A 294 -16.32 7.76 -16.11
CA SER A 294 -15.82 8.83 -15.22
C SER A 294 -16.58 8.93 -13.90
N PHE A 295 -17.87 8.60 -13.88
CA PHE A 295 -18.71 8.64 -12.67
C PHE A 295 -18.85 7.28 -11.97
N CYS A 296 -18.15 6.25 -12.44
CA CYS A 296 -18.32 4.89 -11.97
C CYS A 296 -17.76 4.70 -10.56
N ASN A 297 -18.61 4.33 -9.61
CA ASN A 297 -18.24 3.76 -8.34
C ASN A 297 -18.59 2.27 -8.36
N LYS A 298 -17.67 1.44 -8.86
CA LYS A 298 -17.88 0.02 -9.10
C LYS A 298 -18.20 -0.75 -7.82
N ASN A 299 -17.54 -0.39 -6.72
CA ASN A 299 -17.71 -1.07 -5.43
C ASN A 299 -19.10 -0.83 -4.87
N LEU A 300 -19.51 0.43 -4.77
CA LEU A 300 -20.87 0.77 -4.33
C LEU A 300 -21.93 0.20 -5.31
N CYS A 301 -21.67 0.20 -6.62
CA CYS A 301 -22.61 -0.32 -7.62
C CYS A 301 -22.89 -1.82 -7.43
N LYS A 302 -21.92 -2.60 -6.95
CA LYS A 302 -22.10 -4.03 -6.63
C LYS A 302 -23.04 -4.27 -5.47
N THR A 303 -23.16 -3.34 -4.53
CA THR A 303 -24.05 -3.45 -3.36
C THR A 303 -25.47 -3.01 -3.67
N LYS A 304 -25.71 -2.31 -4.78
CA LYS A 304 -27.00 -1.78 -5.14
C LYS A 304 -27.88 -2.83 -5.84
N LYS A 305 -29.15 -2.90 -5.46
CA LYS A 305 -30.14 -3.85 -6.00
C LYS A 305 -30.23 -3.81 -7.52
N TYR A 306 -30.23 -2.61 -8.12
CA TYR A 306 -30.31 -2.39 -9.56
C TYR A 306 -28.95 -2.00 -10.18
N GLY A 307 -27.85 -2.19 -9.44
CA GLY A 307 -26.50 -2.02 -9.93
C GLY A 307 -25.99 -3.21 -10.75
N ILE A 308 -24.66 -3.34 -10.79
CA ILE A 308 -23.98 -4.49 -11.44
C ILE A 308 -23.91 -5.72 -10.52
N GLY A 309 -24.31 -5.59 -9.25
CA GLY A 309 -24.40 -6.69 -8.30
C GLY A 309 -25.63 -7.52 -8.56
N GLY A 310 -25.47 -8.82 -8.73
CA GLY A 310 -26.59 -9.75 -8.99
C GLY A 310 -26.14 -11.07 -9.60
N HIS A 311 -24.99 -11.11 -10.26
CA HIS A 311 -24.32 -12.35 -10.67
C HIS A 311 -22.81 -12.20 -10.53
N ALA A 312 -22.18 -13.12 -9.80
CA ALA A 312 -20.75 -13.32 -9.59
C ALA A 312 -19.93 -12.01 -9.45
N SER A 313 -19.84 -11.49 -8.26
CA SER A 313 -19.07 -10.30 -7.90
C SER A 313 -17.65 -10.41 -8.41
N ASN A 314 -17.26 -9.53 -9.34
CA ASN A 314 -15.86 -9.21 -9.52
C ASN A 314 -15.38 -8.55 -8.22
N VAL A 315 -14.75 -9.34 -7.37
CA VAL A 315 -14.15 -8.86 -6.14
C VAL A 315 -12.98 -7.98 -6.54
N GLU A 316 -12.95 -6.76 -6.04
CA GLU A 316 -11.79 -5.87 -6.25
C GLU A 316 -10.59 -6.49 -5.56
N ILE A 317 -9.51 -6.68 -6.31
CA ILE A 317 -8.22 -7.16 -5.82
C ILE A 317 -7.20 -6.10 -6.16
N SER A 318 -6.49 -5.60 -5.16
CA SER A 318 -5.54 -4.49 -5.32
C SER A 318 -4.47 -4.50 -4.22
N GLY A 319 -3.59 -3.52 -4.22
CA GLY A 319 -2.70 -3.23 -3.09
C GLY A 319 -1.72 -4.35 -2.74
N LEU A 320 -1.20 -5.10 -3.74
CA LEU A 320 -0.21 -6.14 -3.48
C LEU A 320 1.04 -5.56 -2.84
N CYS A 321 1.47 -6.15 -1.73
CA CYS A 321 2.77 -5.89 -1.15
C CYS A 321 3.44 -7.18 -0.68
N VAL A 322 4.76 -7.15 -0.59
CA VAL A 322 5.57 -8.29 -0.15
C VAL A 322 6.46 -7.88 1.01
N VAL A 323 6.42 -8.67 2.08
CA VAL A 323 7.40 -8.63 3.16
C VAL A 323 8.60 -9.48 2.71
N LYS A 324 9.78 -8.87 2.67
CA LYS A 324 11.03 -9.55 2.27
C LYS A 324 11.54 -10.44 3.41
N SER A 325 10.75 -11.44 3.76
CA SER A 325 11.13 -12.55 4.65
C SER A 325 11.50 -13.78 3.82
N GLU A 326 12.06 -14.80 4.43
CA GLU A 326 12.34 -16.11 3.80
C GLU A 326 11.57 -17.21 4.55
N PRO A 327 10.46 -17.76 3.99
CA PRO A 327 9.83 -17.41 2.72
C PRO A 327 9.13 -16.04 2.73
N PRO A 328 8.90 -15.42 1.56
CA PRO A 328 8.22 -14.14 1.47
C PRO A 328 6.75 -14.27 1.88
N VAL A 329 6.26 -13.26 2.61
CA VAL A 329 4.84 -13.12 2.97
C VAL A 329 4.23 -12.02 2.10
N TRP A 330 3.10 -12.33 1.50
CA TRP A 330 2.38 -11.43 0.60
C TRP A 330 1.09 -10.94 1.25
N PHE A 331 0.74 -9.70 0.97
CA PHE A 331 -0.56 -9.14 1.34
C PHE A 331 -1.22 -8.51 0.12
N CYS A 332 -2.53 -8.70 -0.03
CA CYS A 332 -3.33 -7.95 -0.99
C CYS A 332 -4.67 -7.54 -0.39
N ASP A 333 -5.28 -6.52 -0.98
CA ASP A 333 -6.61 -6.07 -0.61
C ASP A 333 -7.66 -6.78 -1.46
N VAL A 334 -8.62 -7.40 -0.82
CA VAL A 334 -9.74 -8.12 -1.44
C VAL A 334 -11.04 -7.53 -0.91
N ALA A 335 -11.73 -6.76 -1.73
CA ALA A 335 -12.96 -6.06 -1.34
C ALA A 335 -12.77 -5.22 -0.06
N GLY A 336 -11.68 -4.45 0.00
CA GLY A 336 -11.33 -3.56 1.11
C GLY A 336 -10.73 -4.25 2.34
N GLN A 337 -10.66 -5.59 2.36
CA GLN A 337 -10.09 -6.35 3.48
C GLN A 337 -8.72 -6.93 3.12
N ARG A 338 -7.81 -6.91 4.06
CA ARG A 338 -6.45 -7.40 3.89
C ARG A 338 -6.39 -8.92 3.98
N VAL A 339 -5.74 -9.57 3.00
CA VAL A 339 -5.52 -11.02 2.95
C VAL A 339 -4.02 -11.28 2.91
N GLU A 340 -3.54 -12.10 3.85
CA GLU A 340 -2.19 -12.64 3.85
C GLU A 340 -2.11 -13.86 2.94
N MET A 341 -1.02 -13.99 2.20
CA MET A 341 -0.84 -15.08 1.24
C MET A 341 0.59 -15.56 1.23
N THR A 342 0.75 -16.82 0.90
CA THR A 342 2.02 -17.41 0.49
C THR A 342 2.22 -17.22 -1.03
N THR A 343 3.43 -17.47 -1.51
CA THR A 343 3.71 -17.48 -2.96
C THR A 343 2.81 -18.49 -3.69
N ASP A 344 2.53 -19.62 -3.06
CA ASP A 344 1.65 -20.66 -3.59
C ASP A 344 0.20 -20.19 -3.74
N ASP A 345 -0.28 -19.34 -2.82
CA ASP A 345 -1.64 -18.78 -2.88
C ASP A 345 -1.78 -17.81 -4.05
N LEU A 346 -0.70 -17.11 -4.42
CA LEU A 346 -0.67 -16.24 -5.59
C LEU A 346 -0.58 -17.00 -6.92
N GLN A 347 -0.08 -18.23 -6.94
CA GLN A 347 0.10 -18.98 -8.18
C GLN A 347 -1.22 -19.49 -8.76
N THR A 348 -2.21 -19.81 -7.92
CA THR A 348 -3.45 -20.44 -8.38
C THR A 348 -4.69 -19.75 -7.82
N PRO A 349 -5.72 -19.51 -8.66
CA PRO A 349 -6.95 -18.86 -8.22
C PRO A 349 -7.73 -19.66 -7.17
N GLN A 350 -7.56 -20.98 -7.12
CA GLN A 350 -8.20 -21.85 -6.12
C GLN A 350 -7.60 -21.65 -4.73
N ARG A 351 -6.26 -21.54 -4.63
CA ARG A 351 -5.59 -21.28 -3.35
C ARG A 351 -5.88 -19.87 -2.85
N PHE A 352 -5.83 -18.89 -3.76
CA PHE A 352 -6.26 -17.53 -3.47
C PHE A 352 -7.68 -17.47 -2.91
N GLN A 353 -8.64 -18.16 -3.58
CA GLN A 353 -10.02 -18.23 -3.11
C GLN A 353 -10.11 -18.84 -1.71
N LYS A 354 -9.33 -19.92 -1.44
CA LYS A 354 -9.26 -20.56 -0.13
C LYS A 354 -8.75 -19.59 0.94
N ALA A 355 -7.65 -18.87 0.68
CA ALA A 355 -7.11 -17.88 1.60
C ALA A 355 -8.14 -16.78 1.93
N CYS A 356 -8.89 -16.30 0.93
CA CYS A 356 -9.96 -15.32 1.15
C CYS A 356 -11.10 -15.92 2.02
N MET A 357 -11.50 -17.15 1.79
CA MET A 357 -12.56 -17.80 2.58
C MET A 357 -12.15 -17.95 4.04
N GLU A 358 -10.91 -18.37 4.29
CA GLU A 358 -10.40 -18.62 5.64
C GLU A 358 -10.21 -17.31 6.44
N GLN A 359 -9.73 -16.25 5.81
CA GLN A 359 -9.36 -15.02 6.51
C GLN A 359 -10.48 -13.97 6.55
N ILE A 360 -11.16 -13.74 5.43
CA ILE A 360 -12.14 -12.66 5.30
C ILE A 360 -13.57 -13.16 5.07
N ARG A 361 -13.78 -14.49 5.06
CA ARG A 361 -15.07 -15.16 4.85
C ARG A 361 -15.80 -14.72 3.56
N LYS A 362 -15.03 -14.32 2.55
CA LYS A 362 -15.53 -14.00 1.21
C LYS A 362 -15.03 -15.04 0.22
N MET A 363 -15.88 -15.39 -0.73
CA MET A 363 -15.55 -16.34 -1.80
C MET A 363 -15.49 -15.60 -3.13
N PRO A 364 -14.31 -15.11 -3.57
CA PRO A 364 -14.17 -14.53 -4.90
C PRO A 364 -14.54 -15.54 -5.98
N PRO A 365 -15.08 -15.08 -7.13
CA PRO A 365 -15.37 -16.00 -8.23
C PRO A 365 -14.10 -16.69 -8.72
N LEU A 366 -14.21 -17.98 -9.03
CA LEU A 366 -13.09 -18.73 -9.57
C LEU A 366 -12.77 -18.25 -10.99
N MET A 367 -11.59 -17.68 -11.17
CA MET A 367 -11.08 -17.19 -12.46
C MET A 367 -10.34 -18.30 -13.20
N LYS A 368 -10.25 -18.20 -14.54
CA LYS A 368 -9.37 -19.06 -15.32
C LYS A 368 -7.91 -18.72 -14.99
N LEU A 369 -7.04 -19.73 -15.00
CA LEU A 369 -5.63 -19.55 -14.64
C LEU A 369 -4.94 -18.44 -15.47
N ALA A 370 -5.21 -18.38 -16.75
CA ALA A 370 -4.63 -17.33 -17.63
C ALA A 370 -5.08 -15.91 -17.25
N GLU A 371 -6.35 -15.73 -16.90
CA GLU A 371 -6.89 -14.45 -16.43
C GLU A 371 -6.27 -14.06 -15.07
N TRP A 372 -6.13 -15.04 -14.18
CA TRP A 372 -5.49 -14.86 -12.89
C TRP A 372 -4.02 -14.43 -13.02
N GLN A 373 -3.26 -15.08 -13.90
CA GLN A 373 -1.86 -14.75 -14.16
C GLN A 373 -1.68 -13.31 -14.66
N VAL A 374 -2.60 -12.81 -15.50
CA VAL A 374 -2.58 -11.42 -15.95
C VAL A 374 -2.80 -10.46 -14.77
N ILE A 375 -3.78 -10.74 -13.90
CA ILE A 375 -4.06 -9.92 -12.72
C ILE A 375 -2.86 -9.89 -11.79
N VAL A 376 -2.28 -11.05 -11.47
CA VAL A 376 -1.10 -11.14 -10.59
C VAL A 376 0.10 -10.40 -11.20
N SER A 377 0.34 -10.52 -12.51
CA SER A 377 1.42 -9.80 -13.18
C SER A 377 1.25 -8.29 -13.09
N MET A 378 0.03 -7.80 -13.33
CA MET A 378 -0.27 -6.36 -13.19
C MET A 378 -0.10 -5.86 -11.76
N MET A 379 -0.50 -6.67 -10.76
CA MET A 379 -0.29 -6.34 -9.36
C MET A 379 1.20 -6.31 -9.00
N MET A 380 2.00 -7.25 -9.51
CA MET A 380 3.45 -7.30 -9.28
C MET A 380 4.20 -6.12 -9.89
N GLU A 381 3.74 -5.56 -11.00
CA GLU A 381 4.34 -4.36 -11.61
C GLU A 381 4.18 -3.11 -10.71
N ASN A 382 3.13 -3.08 -9.89
CA ASN A 382 2.76 -1.95 -9.04
C ASN A 382 2.86 -2.28 -7.53
N MET A 383 3.51 -3.39 -7.16
CA MET A 383 3.60 -3.79 -5.76
C MET A 383 4.55 -2.92 -4.95
N SER A 384 4.30 -2.87 -3.65
CA SER A 384 5.22 -2.29 -2.67
C SER A 384 6.03 -3.39 -1.99
N GLU A 385 7.31 -3.14 -1.75
CA GLU A 385 8.17 -4.04 -0.98
C GLU A 385 8.31 -3.51 0.46
N ILE A 386 8.13 -4.39 1.44
CA ILE A 386 8.29 -4.09 2.86
C ILE A 386 9.63 -4.70 3.29
N GLU A 387 10.58 -3.85 3.65
CA GLU A 387 11.84 -4.29 4.23
C GLU A 387 11.61 -4.70 5.68
N VAL A 388 12.16 -5.85 6.06
CA VAL A 388 12.16 -6.34 7.44
C VAL A 388 13.53 -6.02 8.03
N PRO A 389 13.63 -5.54 9.28
CA PRO A 389 14.91 -5.45 9.98
C PRO A 389 15.63 -6.79 9.90
N GLU A 390 16.95 -6.78 9.64
CA GLU A 390 17.73 -8.02 9.45
C GLU A 390 17.57 -8.97 10.66
N GLU A 391 17.44 -8.43 11.86
CA GLU A 391 17.24 -9.14 13.12
C GLU A 391 15.95 -10.01 13.14
N LEU A 392 14.93 -9.63 12.38
CA LEU A 392 13.67 -10.37 12.25
C LEU A 392 13.65 -11.36 11.08
N THR A 393 14.72 -11.41 10.30
CA THR A 393 14.86 -12.37 9.20
C THR A 393 15.46 -13.69 9.72
N TYR A 394 15.23 -14.79 9.01
CA TYR A 394 15.94 -16.05 9.31
C TYR A 394 17.45 -15.91 9.19
N LYS A 395 17.92 -14.98 8.33
CA LYS A 395 19.35 -14.66 8.23
C LYS A 395 19.85 -14.00 9.51
N GLY A 396 19.13 -13.00 10.03
CA GLY A 396 19.45 -12.34 11.29
C GLY A 396 19.45 -13.33 12.45
N GLN A 397 18.38 -14.12 12.61
CA GLN A 397 18.29 -15.16 13.63
C GLN A 397 19.43 -16.19 13.54
N PHE A 398 19.82 -16.58 12.32
CA PHE A 398 20.96 -17.45 12.10
C PHE A 398 22.27 -16.77 12.55
N MET A 399 22.46 -15.48 12.24
CA MET A 399 23.64 -14.72 12.65
C MET A 399 23.73 -14.59 14.16
N ASP A 400 22.63 -14.23 14.85
CA ASP A 400 22.57 -14.13 16.32
C ASP A 400 22.89 -15.48 16.98
N LEU A 401 22.35 -16.57 16.44
CA LEU A 401 22.62 -17.91 16.96
C LEU A 401 24.06 -18.38 16.66
N LEU A 402 24.62 -18.00 15.51
CA LEU A 402 26.00 -18.29 15.17
C LEU A 402 26.96 -17.51 16.06
N GLU A 403 26.72 -16.23 16.29
CA GLU A 403 27.47 -15.42 17.24
C GLU A 403 27.39 -16.00 18.65
N SER A 404 26.17 -16.30 19.13
CA SER A 404 25.98 -16.95 20.44
C SER A 404 26.65 -18.33 20.55
N PHE A 405 26.76 -19.06 19.44
CA PHE A 405 27.51 -20.32 19.39
C PHE A 405 29.00 -20.07 19.49
N CYS A 406 29.54 -19.09 18.77
CA CYS A 406 30.97 -18.77 18.71
C CYS A 406 31.47 -18.09 20.01
N ASP A 407 30.67 -17.17 20.58
CA ASP A 407 31.02 -16.36 21.77
C ASP A 407 30.36 -16.85 23.07
N GLY A 408 29.62 -17.95 23.03
CA GLY A 408 28.89 -18.47 24.18
C GLY A 408 29.79 -19.00 25.30
N ARG A 409 29.15 -19.35 26.45
CA ARG A 409 29.83 -19.84 27.66
C ARG A 409 30.67 -21.13 27.50
N VAL A 410 30.51 -21.86 26.40
CA VAL A 410 31.14 -23.13 26.14
C VAL A 410 32.17 -22.99 25.01
N GLN A 411 33.18 -22.18 25.22
CA GLN A 411 34.31 -22.05 24.31
C GLN A 411 35.40 -23.06 24.62
N ALA A 412 36.18 -23.42 23.60
CA ALA A 412 37.35 -24.23 23.75
C ALA A 412 38.54 -23.40 24.25
N GLN A 413 39.23 -23.87 25.27
CA GLN A 413 40.48 -23.27 25.75
C GLN A 413 41.71 -23.70 24.93
N SER A 414 41.57 -24.74 24.14
CA SER A 414 42.60 -25.22 23.22
C SER A 414 41.97 -25.79 21.95
N ALA A 415 42.70 -25.76 20.85
CA ALA A 415 42.21 -26.27 19.57
C ALA A 415 41.83 -27.78 19.61
N GLU A 416 42.36 -28.54 20.56
CA GLU A 416 42.05 -29.97 20.76
C GLU A 416 40.57 -30.17 21.14
N GLU A 417 39.98 -29.21 21.87
CA GLU A 417 38.59 -29.27 22.31
C GLU A 417 37.57 -29.04 21.19
N ILE A 418 38.01 -28.60 20.00
CA ILE A 418 37.14 -28.53 18.79
C ILE A 418 36.55 -29.92 18.49
N THR A 419 37.32 -31.01 18.80
CA THR A 419 36.84 -32.39 18.60
C THR A 419 35.68 -32.75 19.55
N LEU A 420 35.54 -32.04 20.67
CA LEU A 420 34.44 -32.17 21.62
C LEU A 420 33.22 -31.32 21.25
N GLY A 421 33.28 -30.62 20.11
CA GLY A 421 32.19 -29.79 19.60
C GLY A 421 32.16 -28.37 20.15
N LYS A 422 33.24 -27.91 20.77
CA LYS A 422 33.37 -26.53 21.25
C LYS A 422 33.98 -25.63 20.17
N PRO A 423 33.49 -24.38 19.95
CA PRO A 423 34.17 -23.42 19.09
C PRO A 423 35.48 -22.94 19.75
N PHE A 424 36.50 -22.72 18.93
CA PHE A 424 37.82 -22.23 19.33
C PHE A 424 38.16 -20.97 18.56
N THR A 425 38.35 -19.85 19.23
CA THR A 425 38.80 -18.58 18.62
C THR A 425 40.31 -18.48 18.71
N ASP A 426 40.98 -18.34 17.56
CA ASP A 426 42.40 -18.11 17.46
C ASP A 426 42.63 -16.60 17.33
N GLU A 427 43.26 -16.02 18.36
CA GLU A 427 43.55 -14.58 18.43
C GLU A 427 44.60 -14.14 17.42
N GLU A 428 45.48 -15.06 16.94
CA GLU A 428 46.55 -14.70 15.97
C GLU A 428 45.96 -14.44 14.57
N ASP A 429 44.97 -15.19 14.12
CA ASP A 429 44.35 -15.02 12.80
C ASP A 429 42.94 -14.45 12.86
N ASN A 430 42.43 -14.12 14.06
CA ASN A 430 41.13 -13.55 14.31
C ASN A 430 39.96 -14.36 13.70
N MET A 431 40.03 -15.68 13.83
CA MET A 431 39.06 -16.62 13.28
C MET A 431 38.56 -17.57 14.36
N THR A 432 37.26 -17.90 14.31
CA THR A 432 36.64 -18.91 15.18
C THR A 432 36.46 -20.22 14.41
N TYR A 433 37.04 -21.27 14.92
CA TYR A 433 37.07 -22.62 14.33
C TYR A 433 36.14 -23.59 15.05
N PHE A 434 35.36 -24.37 14.29
CA PHE A 434 34.41 -25.35 14.86
C PHE A 434 34.12 -26.54 13.95
N LYS A 435 33.39 -27.50 14.47
CA LYS A 435 32.79 -28.61 13.69
C LYS A 435 31.38 -28.20 13.27
N ILE A 436 31.06 -28.36 11.98
CA ILE A 436 29.72 -28.01 11.46
C ILE A 436 28.60 -28.81 12.13
N GLU A 437 28.89 -30.04 12.53
CA GLU A 437 27.95 -30.91 13.24
C GLU A 437 27.60 -30.34 14.61
N ALA A 438 28.53 -29.67 15.28
CA ALA A 438 28.31 -29.01 16.55
C ALA A 438 27.40 -27.76 16.37
N LEU A 439 27.68 -26.95 15.35
CA LEU A 439 26.83 -25.82 15.00
C LEU A 439 25.41 -26.27 14.65
N ILE A 440 25.25 -27.28 13.77
CA ILE A 440 23.92 -27.78 13.40
C ILE A 440 23.16 -28.31 14.62
N LYS A 441 23.83 -29.00 15.54
CA LYS A 441 23.24 -29.48 16.79
C LYS A 441 22.80 -28.30 17.68
N TYR A 442 23.63 -27.26 17.76
CA TYR A 442 23.30 -26.04 18.52
C TYR A 442 22.10 -25.34 17.95
N LEU A 443 22.04 -25.12 16.63
CA LEU A 443 20.91 -24.49 15.93
C LEU A 443 19.60 -25.24 16.20
N ARG A 444 19.61 -26.59 16.07
CA ARG A 444 18.42 -27.42 16.37
C ARG A 444 17.99 -27.35 17.85
N ASN A 445 18.93 -27.31 18.77
CA ASN A 445 18.62 -27.19 20.20
C ASN A 445 17.95 -25.83 20.50
N ASN A 446 18.24 -24.79 19.70
CA ASN A 446 17.61 -23.48 19.78
C ASN A 446 16.39 -23.35 18.83
N LYS A 447 15.83 -24.49 18.36
CA LYS A 447 14.63 -24.54 17.51
C LYS A 447 14.80 -23.85 16.13
N PHE A 448 16.02 -23.70 15.67
CA PHE A 448 16.34 -23.21 14.34
C PHE A 448 16.62 -24.38 13.39
N ASP A 449 15.61 -24.79 12.64
CA ASP A 449 15.65 -25.88 11.66
C ASP A 449 15.33 -25.41 10.23
N THR A 450 15.21 -24.10 10.05
CA THR A 450 14.83 -23.44 8.80
C THR A 450 15.84 -23.66 7.68
N TYR A 451 17.16 -23.65 8.01
CA TYR A 451 18.19 -23.85 7.01
C TYR A 451 18.62 -25.33 6.92
N SER A 452 18.63 -25.82 5.69
CA SER A 452 19.30 -27.10 5.37
C SER A 452 20.82 -27.01 5.59
N ARG A 453 21.48 -28.16 5.74
CA ARG A 453 22.96 -28.21 5.85
C ARG A 453 23.66 -27.44 4.72
N GLY A 454 23.15 -27.53 3.49
CA GLY A 454 23.70 -26.80 2.33
C GLY A 454 23.58 -25.28 2.48
N GLN A 455 22.43 -24.80 2.91
CA GLN A 455 22.22 -23.37 3.15
C GLN A 455 23.12 -22.83 4.27
N ILE A 456 23.27 -23.57 5.38
CA ILE A 456 24.23 -23.21 6.44
C ILE A 456 25.64 -23.07 5.88
N GLN A 457 26.07 -24.02 5.04
CA GLN A 457 27.42 -23.99 4.42
C GLN A 457 27.60 -22.77 3.51
N GLU A 458 26.59 -22.42 2.72
CA GLU A 458 26.65 -21.22 1.86
C GLU A 458 26.71 -19.93 2.70
N ARG A 459 25.91 -19.81 3.76
CA ARG A 459 25.97 -18.65 4.66
C ARG A 459 27.34 -18.49 5.34
N LEU A 460 27.96 -19.59 5.76
CA LEU A 460 29.33 -19.57 6.32
C LEU A 460 30.36 -19.11 5.28
N LYS A 461 30.21 -19.47 3.99
CA LYS A 461 31.08 -18.97 2.92
C LYS A 461 30.87 -17.48 2.65
N GLU A 462 29.63 -17.01 2.64
CA GLU A 462 29.31 -15.59 2.49
C GLU A 462 30.03 -14.73 3.54
N MET A 463 30.09 -15.18 4.79
CA MET A 463 30.82 -14.49 5.87
C MET A 463 32.34 -14.41 5.63
N ASN A 464 32.89 -15.32 4.85
CA ASN A 464 34.29 -15.32 4.45
C ASN A 464 34.48 -14.67 3.06
N SER A 465 33.65 -13.69 2.70
CA SER A 465 33.69 -12.97 1.42
C SER A 465 33.62 -13.90 0.19
N GLY A 466 32.85 -14.99 0.30
CA GLY A 466 32.72 -16.02 -0.74
C GLY A 466 33.93 -16.98 -0.86
N GLY A 467 34.91 -16.83 0.02
CA GLY A 467 36.09 -17.71 0.09
C GLY A 467 35.79 -19.05 0.77
N SER A 468 36.86 -19.85 0.96
CA SER A 468 36.76 -21.12 1.65
C SER A 468 36.46 -20.92 3.14
N ALA A 469 35.39 -21.51 3.63
CA ALA A 469 34.99 -21.50 5.04
C ALA A 469 35.30 -22.85 5.73
N ASN A 470 35.90 -23.79 5.04
CA ASN A 470 36.25 -25.11 5.58
C ASN A 470 37.54 -25.64 5.00
N GLY A 471 38.17 -26.51 5.75
CA GLY A 471 39.41 -27.17 5.29
C GLY A 471 40.16 -27.92 6.40
N LEU A 472 41.34 -28.38 6.04
CA LEU A 472 42.27 -28.99 6.97
C LEU A 472 43.19 -27.90 7.51
N LYS A 473 43.07 -27.59 8.80
CA LYS A 473 43.93 -26.62 9.51
C LYS A 473 44.84 -27.37 10.48
N ARG A 474 46.07 -26.89 10.67
CA ARG A 474 47.00 -27.46 11.65
C ARG A 474 47.06 -26.54 12.87
N PHE A 475 46.78 -27.09 14.03
CA PHE A 475 46.80 -26.35 15.31
C PHE A 475 47.93 -26.89 16.17
N LYS A 476 48.60 -26.04 16.92
CA LYS A 476 49.56 -26.38 17.96
C LYS A 476 48.81 -27.06 19.11
N THR A 477 49.25 -28.23 19.54
CA THR A 477 48.67 -28.89 20.71
C THR A 477 49.31 -28.35 22.00
N THR A 478 48.64 -28.57 23.13
CA THR A 478 49.19 -28.22 24.47
C THR A 478 50.55 -28.92 24.76
N LYS A 479 50.89 -29.98 24.02
CA LYS A 479 52.17 -30.69 24.10
C LYS A 479 53.23 -30.22 23.10
N GLY A 480 52.94 -29.16 22.32
CA GLY A 480 53.87 -28.62 21.32
C GLY A 480 53.85 -29.27 19.94
N ASP A 481 53.12 -30.38 19.78
CA ASP A 481 52.95 -31.04 18.49
C ASP A 481 51.90 -30.33 17.62
N SER A 482 51.99 -30.47 16.29
CA SER A 482 51.01 -29.90 15.36
C SER A 482 50.06 -30.98 14.82
N LYS A 483 48.76 -30.83 15.08
CA LYS A 483 47.74 -31.81 14.67
C LYS A 483 46.81 -31.24 13.61
N PRO A 484 46.60 -31.90 12.46
CA PRO A 484 45.66 -31.45 11.45
C PRO A 484 44.24 -31.80 11.86
N LEU A 485 43.33 -30.80 11.82
CA LEU A 485 41.88 -30.97 12.04
C LEU A 485 41.10 -30.45 10.85
N ARG A 486 40.05 -31.16 10.44
CA ARG A 486 39.10 -30.66 9.46
C ARG A 486 38.04 -29.82 10.18
N VAL A 487 38.01 -28.54 9.91
CA VAL A 487 37.19 -27.54 10.61
C VAL A 487 36.45 -26.61 9.63
N TRP A 488 35.46 -25.98 10.14
CA TRP A 488 34.85 -24.77 9.56
C TRP A 488 35.33 -23.56 10.35
N TRP A 489 35.30 -22.39 9.74
CA TRP A 489 35.66 -21.13 10.40
C TRP A 489 34.83 -19.95 9.92
N VAL A 490 34.71 -18.96 10.77
CA VAL A 490 34.17 -17.63 10.51
C VAL A 490 35.11 -16.60 11.14
N PRO A 491 35.07 -15.32 10.67
CA PRO A 491 35.73 -14.24 11.39
C PRO A 491 35.27 -14.20 12.84
N ALA A 492 36.18 -13.95 13.77
CA ALA A 492 35.80 -13.80 15.17
C ALA A 492 34.84 -12.61 15.36
N PHE A 493 33.81 -12.83 16.14
CA PHE A 493 32.88 -11.77 16.53
C PHE A 493 33.59 -10.90 17.58
N ASN A 494 34.01 -9.69 17.21
CA ASN A 494 34.62 -8.76 18.16
C ASN A 494 33.50 -8.06 18.92
N THR A 495 33.10 -8.59 20.05
CA THR A 495 32.18 -7.93 20.97
C THR A 495 32.97 -6.92 21.85
N GLU A 496 33.39 -5.77 21.27
CA GLU A 496 33.52 -4.58 22.11
C GLU A 496 32.10 -4.15 22.50
N VAL A 497 31.61 -4.67 23.61
CA VAL A 497 30.40 -4.14 24.26
C VAL A 497 30.76 -2.74 24.73
N GLN A 498 30.45 -1.72 23.92
CA GLN A 498 30.29 -0.37 24.43
C GLN A 498 29.06 -0.39 25.36
N VAL A 499 29.33 -0.69 26.63
CA VAL A 499 28.35 -0.43 27.68
C VAL A 499 28.14 1.08 27.69
N PRO A 500 26.93 1.59 27.30
CA PRO A 500 26.67 3.01 27.44
C PRO A 500 26.80 3.33 28.94
N SER A 501 27.73 4.20 29.29
CA SER A 501 27.83 4.74 30.65
C SER A 501 26.55 5.55 30.90
N ILE A 502 25.65 4.95 31.66
CA ILE A 502 24.50 5.67 32.22
C ILE A 502 25.09 6.58 33.29
N GLU A 503 25.33 7.85 32.94
CA GLU A 503 25.52 8.88 33.98
C GLU A 503 24.19 9.02 34.72
N VAL A 504 24.12 8.44 35.91
CA VAL A 504 23.07 8.72 36.87
C VAL A 504 23.31 10.13 37.38
N GLN A 505 22.59 11.10 36.80
CA GLN A 505 22.48 12.42 37.44
C GLN A 505 21.65 12.24 38.68
N ASP A 506 22.30 12.34 39.82
CA ASP A 506 21.68 12.51 41.14
C ASP A 506 20.81 13.79 41.07
N SER A 507 19.53 13.63 40.78
CA SER A 507 18.55 14.68 41.03
C SER A 507 18.03 14.50 42.48
N GLU A 508 18.46 15.40 43.35
CA GLU A 508 17.88 15.58 44.67
C GLU A 508 16.34 15.64 44.54
N VAL A 509 15.69 14.74 45.26
CA VAL A 509 14.24 14.76 45.44
C VAL A 509 13.97 15.77 46.59
N PRO A 510 13.24 16.87 46.36
CA PRO A 510 12.74 17.68 47.46
C PRO A 510 11.55 16.98 48.14
N PHE A 511 11.57 16.98 49.45
CA PHE A 511 10.49 16.54 50.33
C PHE A 511 9.17 17.28 50.08
#